data_e133c041bea4ca03cf9fedcf7cf6dca8
#
_entry.id   e133c041bea4ca03cf9fedcf7cf6dca8
#
_cell.length_a   1.000
_cell.length_b   1.000
_cell.length_c   1.000
_cell.angle_alpha   90.00
_cell.angle_beta   90.00
_cell.angle_gamma   90.00
#
_symmetry.space_group_name_H-M   'P 1'
#
loop_
_entity.id
_entity.type
_entity.pdbx_description
1 polymer ?
#
loop_
_entity_poly.entity_id
_entity_poly.type
_entity_poly.pdbx_seq_one_letter_code
_entity_poly.pdbx_strand_id
1 'polypeptide(L)'
;RGINRFVADVLGTNLPMMEVFDHAGYPVNQQLESGVWEVELDVTDEALAEILAREQTGEAASVARLLRPHGVAVIGASRSPASVGGALFRNILEGSFQGVVHPVNPNAEAIFGGKAYPSVLDIPDPIDLAIISVPAAIAPRVLDECGRKGVAGAVIITAGFAETGEEGAVAQQSMMATARHHGIRIVGPNCMGVVNTEDGVRMNATFAPVRPQQGRVGFVSQSGALGIAILSAANDLGIGISTFLSVGNKADISGNDIIQFWETDPETDIGLLYLESFGNPRKFARLARRFTRTKPLVVVKSGRTEAGARGASSHTAAMASSDVLAATLFRQAGIIRVDTLEQLFNVARVLTHQPLPTGRRVAIVGNSGGPGILTADA
;
A
#
# COMPACT_ATOMS: atom_id res chain seq x y z
N ARG A 1 -4.58 -23.63 21.85
CA ARG A 1 -5.65 -24.60 22.21
C ARG A 1 -5.17 -26.06 22.16
N GLY A 2 -3.87 -26.31 22.01
CA GLY A 2 -3.27 -27.65 22.12
C GLY A 2 -3.46 -28.57 20.93
N ILE A 3 -4.00 -28.09 19.80
CA ILE A 3 -4.05 -28.84 18.56
C ILE A 3 -2.78 -28.50 17.74
N ASN A 4 -1.95 -29.50 17.52
CA ASN A 4 -0.67 -29.33 16.81
C ASN A 4 -0.69 -29.99 15.42
N ARG A 5 -1.73 -30.79 15.14
CA ARG A 5 -1.84 -31.58 13.91
C ARG A 5 -3.27 -31.78 13.49
N PHE A 6 -3.56 -31.68 12.21
CA PHE A 6 -4.79 -32.15 11.58
C PHE A 6 -4.48 -33.33 10.66
N VAL A 7 -5.36 -34.31 10.64
CA VAL A 7 -5.31 -35.43 9.70
C VAL A 7 -6.61 -35.46 8.91
N ALA A 8 -6.54 -35.69 7.62
CA ALA A 8 -7.68 -35.82 6.74
C ALA A 8 -7.50 -36.98 5.77
N ASP A 9 -8.56 -37.74 5.55
CA ASP A 9 -8.62 -38.78 4.53
C ASP A 9 -9.29 -38.23 3.28
N VAL A 10 -8.60 -38.27 2.14
CA VAL A 10 -9.07 -37.74 0.86
C VAL A 10 -9.07 -38.83 -0.18
N LEU A 11 -10.20 -39.03 -0.87
CA LEU A 11 -10.27 -40.00 -1.96
C LEU A 11 -9.20 -39.67 -3.03
N GLY A 12 -8.46 -40.66 -3.50
CA GLY A 12 -7.38 -40.52 -4.47
C GLY A 12 -7.78 -39.83 -5.78
N THR A 13 -9.07 -39.84 -6.10
CA THR A 13 -9.64 -39.13 -7.26
C THR A 13 -10.00 -37.65 -6.99
N ASN A 14 -10.00 -37.20 -5.74
CA ASN A 14 -10.37 -35.82 -5.37
C ASN A 14 -9.15 -34.87 -5.41
N LEU A 15 -8.57 -34.71 -6.60
CA LEU A 15 -7.43 -33.84 -6.83
C LEU A 15 -7.69 -32.37 -6.40
N PRO A 16 -8.91 -31.78 -6.60
CA PRO A 16 -9.18 -30.42 -6.14
C PRO A 16 -9.03 -30.25 -4.63
N MET A 17 -9.37 -31.25 -3.81
CA MET A 17 -9.17 -31.19 -2.36
C MET A 17 -7.68 -31.27 -2.00
N MET A 18 -6.88 -32.05 -2.74
CA MET A 18 -5.44 -32.09 -2.55
C MET A 18 -4.80 -30.73 -2.81
N GLU A 19 -5.23 -30.04 -3.88
CA GLU A 19 -4.79 -28.67 -4.16
C GLU A 19 -5.12 -27.69 -3.01
N VAL A 20 -6.28 -27.86 -2.34
CA VAL A 20 -6.62 -27.05 -1.18
C VAL A 20 -5.64 -27.23 -0.03
N PHE A 21 -5.21 -28.47 0.24
CA PHE A 21 -4.21 -28.73 1.28
C PHE A 21 -2.83 -28.22 0.89
N ASP A 22 -2.40 -28.39 -0.36
CA ASP A 22 -1.12 -27.88 -0.87
C ASP A 22 -1.06 -26.34 -0.80
N HIS A 23 -2.19 -25.67 -1.06
CA HIS A 23 -2.30 -24.22 -0.97
C HIS A 23 -2.64 -23.69 0.44
N ALA A 24 -2.89 -24.56 1.41
CA ALA A 24 -3.13 -24.17 2.80
C ALA A 24 -1.91 -23.50 3.47
N GLY A 25 -0.72 -23.71 2.87
CA GLY A 25 0.52 -23.08 3.30
C GLY A 25 1.17 -23.75 4.52
N TYR A 26 0.54 -24.76 5.12
CA TYR A 26 1.12 -25.56 6.20
C TYR A 26 2.01 -26.67 5.65
N PRO A 27 3.02 -27.12 6.42
CA PRO A 27 3.74 -28.36 6.07
C PRO A 27 2.74 -29.51 5.95
N VAL A 28 2.73 -30.16 4.80
CA VAL A 28 1.80 -31.26 4.49
C VAL A 28 2.61 -32.52 4.28
N ASN A 29 2.26 -33.60 5.00
CA ASN A 29 2.73 -34.92 4.75
C ASN A 29 1.58 -35.72 4.11
N GLN A 30 1.85 -36.42 3.01
CA GLN A 30 0.82 -37.12 2.22
C GLN A 30 1.26 -38.53 1.98
N GLN A 31 0.38 -39.50 2.29
CA GLN A 31 0.59 -40.91 1.99
C GLN A 31 -0.63 -41.49 1.27
N LEU A 32 -0.42 -42.24 0.18
CA LEU A 32 -1.51 -42.86 -0.54
C LEU A 32 -1.58 -44.34 -0.13
N GLU A 33 -2.66 -44.71 0.56
CA GLU A 33 -2.92 -46.10 0.92
C GLU A 33 -4.30 -46.52 0.42
N SER A 34 -4.36 -47.64 -0.28
CA SER A 34 -5.62 -48.26 -0.75
C SER A 34 -6.53 -47.31 -1.54
N GLY A 35 -5.97 -46.33 -2.28
CA GLY A 35 -6.73 -45.36 -3.05
C GLY A 35 -7.26 -44.14 -2.26
N VAL A 36 -6.84 -43.99 -1.02
CA VAL A 36 -7.14 -42.84 -0.15
C VAL A 36 -5.82 -42.15 0.21
N TRP A 37 -5.78 -40.83 0.07
CA TRP A 37 -4.69 -40.01 0.59
C TRP A 37 -4.93 -39.74 2.07
N GLU A 38 -4.04 -40.16 2.94
CA GLU A 38 -3.92 -39.63 4.27
C GLU A 38 -3.09 -38.35 4.22
N VAL A 39 -3.70 -37.23 4.58
CA VAL A 39 -3.08 -35.89 4.55
C VAL A 39 -2.92 -35.41 5.98
N GLU A 40 -1.68 -35.19 6.39
CA GLU A 40 -1.35 -34.66 7.71
C GLU A 40 -0.80 -33.25 7.58
N LEU A 41 -1.43 -32.28 8.31
CA LEU A 41 -0.98 -30.88 8.38
C LEU A 41 -0.38 -30.59 9.75
N ASP A 42 0.83 -30.08 9.75
CA ASP A 42 1.48 -29.56 10.96
C ASP A 42 0.99 -28.13 11.21
N VAL A 43 0.31 -27.92 12.35
CA VAL A 43 -0.23 -26.62 12.78
C VAL A 43 0.39 -26.14 14.09
N THR A 44 1.62 -26.56 14.35
CA THR A 44 2.41 -26.07 15.49
C THR A 44 2.63 -24.56 15.42
N ASP A 45 2.95 -23.94 16.55
CA ASP A 45 3.30 -22.50 16.57
C ASP A 45 4.54 -22.20 15.72
N GLU A 46 5.48 -23.14 15.63
CA GLU A 46 6.67 -23.06 14.78
C GLU A 46 6.31 -23.09 13.30
N ALA A 47 5.47 -24.04 12.87
CA ALA A 47 5.01 -24.13 11.48
C ALA A 47 4.23 -22.88 11.06
N LEU A 48 3.36 -22.38 11.96
CA LEU A 48 2.64 -21.14 11.74
C LEU A 48 3.59 -19.94 11.61
N ALA A 49 4.61 -19.85 12.46
CA ALA A 49 5.60 -18.78 12.43
C ALA A 49 6.39 -18.78 11.10
N GLU A 50 6.75 -19.98 10.60
CA GLU A 50 7.43 -20.12 9.31
C GLU A 50 6.57 -19.66 8.13
N ILE A 51 5.29 -20.05 8.09
CA ILE A 51 4.34 -19.61 7.06
C ILE A 51 4.21 -18.08 7.07
N LEU A 52 4.03 -17.51 8.27
CA LEU A 52 3.90 -16.07 8.42
C LEU A 52 5.16 -15.31 8.01
N ALA A 53 6.34 -15.89 8.24
CA ALA A 53 7.61 -15.32 7.80
C ALA A 53 7.76 -15.38 6.27
N ARG A 54 7.35 -16.49 5.63
CA ARG A 54 7.33 -16.62 4.16
C ARG A 54 6.34 -15.64 3.53
N GLU A 55 5.11 -15.55 4.06
CA GLU A 55 4.11 -14.57 3.62
C GLU A 55 4.67 -13.15 3.70
N GLN A 56 5.29 -12.79 4.83
CA GLN A 56 5.90 -11.48 5.01
C GLN A 56 6.99 -11.19 3.99
N THR A 57 7.92 -12.14 3.79
CA THR A 57 9.03 -11.96 2.86
C THR A 57 8.52 -11.79 1.43
N GLY A 58 7.54 -12.60 1.03
CA GLY A 58 6.93 -12.53 -0.30
C GLY A 58 6.20 -11.20 -0.54
N GLU A 59 5.38 -10.77 0.42
CA GLU A 59 4.64 -9.51 0.31
C GLU A 59 5.58 -8.30 0.33
N ALA A 60 6.55 -8.26 1.23
CA ALA A 60 7.53 -7.18 1.30
C ALA A 60 8.36 -7.09 0.01
N ALA A 61 8.80 -8.21 -0.55
CA ALA A 61 9.53 -8.26 -1.82
C ALA A 61 8.67 -7.79 -3.00
N SER A 62 7.40 -8.17 -3.03
CA SER A 62 6.44 -7.76 -4.06
C SER A 62 6.21 -6.24 -4.06
N VAL A 63 6.03 -5.63 -2.88
CA VAL A 63 5.90 -4.18 -2.72
C VAL A 63 7.22 -3.48 -3.04
N ALA A 64 8.35 -4.04 -2.63
CA ALA A 64 9.68 -3.48 -2.93
C ALA A 64 9.93 -3.38 -4.45
N ARG A 65 9.55 -4.40 -5.23
CA ARG A 65 9.68 -4.36 -6.70
C ARG A 65 8.87 -3.22 -7.34
N LEU A 66 7.69 -2.91 -6.79
CA LEU A 66 6.86 -1.81 -7.25
C LEU A 66 7.43 -0.45 -6.88
N LEU A 67 8.01 -0.32 -5.68
CA LEU A 67 8.54 0.94 -5.15
C LEU A 67 9.99 1.22 -5.56
N ARG A 68 10.74 0.21 -6.04
CA ARG A 68 12.13 0.31 -6.51
C ARG A 68 12.27 -0.20 -7.95
N PRO A 69 11.48 0.32 -8.92
CA PRO A 69 11.57 -0.09 -10.31
C PRO A 69 12.85 0.47 -10.95
N HIS A 70 13.41 -0.25 -11.94
CA HIS A 70 14.46 0.27 -12.83
C HIS A 70 13.85 0.85 -14.12
N GLY A 71 12.77 0.26 -14.62
CA GLY A 71 12.04 0.71 -15.80
C GLY A 71 10.59 1.07 -15.47
N VAL A 72 10.19 2.29 -15.85
CA VAL A 72 8.83 2.82 -15.65
C VAL A 72 8.20 3.19 -16.97
N ALA A 73 6.96 2.76 -17.23
CA ALA A 73 6.15 3.23 -18.34
C ALA A 73 4.99 4.11 -17.83
N VAL A 74 4.88 5.34 -18.32
CA VAL A 74 3.73 6.21 -18.04
C VAL A 74 2.76 6.13 -19.20
N ILE A 75 1.68 5.38 -19.03
CA ILE A 75 0.69 5.10 -20.07
C ILE A 75 -0.46 6.11 -19.96
N GLY A 76 -0.65 6.87 -21.04
CA GLY A 76 -1.48 8.07 -21.03
C GLY A 76 -0.68 9.34 -20.75
N ALA A 77 0.65 9.29 -20.87
CA ALA A 77 1.50 10.47 -20.80
C ALA A 77 1.06 11.52 -21.83
N SER A 78 1.20 12.80 -21.50
CA SER A 78 0.72 13.90 -22.32
C SER A 78 1.72 15.05 -22.39
N ARG A 79 1.71 15.77 -23.52
CA ARG A 79 2.47 17.03 -23.68
C ARG A 79 1.94 18.17 -22.81
N SER A 80 0.68 18.09 -22.39
CA SER A 80 0.07 19.10 -21.51
C SER A 80 0.50 18.85 -20.06
N PRO A 81 1.30 19.71 -19.43
CA PRO A 81 1.70 19.55 -18.03
C PRO A 81 0.54 19.70 -17.04
N ALA A 82 -0.58 20.26 -17.47
CA ALA A 82 -1.80 20.39 -16.66
C ALA A 82 -2.67 19.11 -16.66
N SER A 83 -2.41 18.16 -17.57
CA SER A 83 -3.09 16.87 -17.57
C SER A 83 -2.46 15.94 -16.53
N VAL A 84 -3.25 14.99 -16.01
CA VAL A 84 -2.76 13.99 -15.05
C VAL A 84 -1.56 13.22 -15.60
N GLY A 85 -1.65 12.69 -16.81
CA GLY A 85 -0.55 11.95 -17.46
C GLY A 85 0.69 12.81 -17.75
N GLY A 86 0.50 14.11 -18.04
CA GLY A 86 1.61 15.05 -18.20
C GLY A 86 2.29 15.37 -16.87
N ALA A 87 1.50 15.60 -15.81
CA ALA A 87 2.04 15.84 -14.46
C ALA A 87 2.82 14.63 -13.92
N LEU A 88 2.27 13.42 -14.08
CA LEU A 88 2.95 12.17 -13.69
C LEU A 88 4.32 12.02 -14.35
N PHE A 89 4.36 12.13 -15.68
CA PHE A 89 5.60 11.96 -16.42
C PHE A 89 6.63 13.05 -16.08
N ARG A 90 6.19 14.30 -15.98
CA ARG A 90 7.03 15.42 -15.55
C ARG A 90 7.59 15.24 -14.15
N ASN A 91 6.75 14.83 -13.18
CA ASN A 91 7.17 14.67 -11.79
C ASN A 91 8.24 13.58 -11.64
N ILE A 92 8.16 12.50 -12.43
CA ILE A 92 9.22 11.47 -12.44
C ILE A 92 10.53 12.04 -12.98
N LEU A 93 10.49 12.79 -14.10
CA LEU A 93 11.67 13.42 -14.69
C LEU A 93 12.31 14.44 -13.74
N GLU A 94 11.50 15.37 -13.21
CA GLU A 94 11.96 16.41 -12.28
C GLU A 94 12.36 15.82 -10.92
N GLY A 95 11.81 14.67 -10.53
CA GLY A 95 12.15 13.91 -9.33
C GLY A 95 13.59 13.38 -9.32
N SER A 96 14.28 13.41 -10.46
CA SER A 96 15.60 12.82 -10.65
C SER A 96 15.60 11.30 -10.45
N PHE A 97 14.56 10.64 -10.95
CA PHE A 97 14.44 9.19 -10.92
C PHE A 97 15.72 8.52 -11.46
N GLN A 98 16.21 7.51 -10.74
CA GLN A 98 17.49 6.88 -11.04
C GLN A 98 17.38 5.73 -12.06
N GLY A 99 16.18 5.40 -12.52
CA GLY A 99 15.91 4.43 -13.59
C GLY A 99 15.55 5.09 -14.92
N VAL A 100 14.97 4.32 -15.81
CA VAL A 100 14.50 4.77 -17.13
C VAL A 100 12.99 4.95 -17.11
N VAL A 101 12.51 6.08 -17.67
CA VAL A 101 11.06 6.33 -17.79
C VAL A 101 10.66 6.54 -19.25
N HIS A 102 9.63 5.82 -19.68
CA HIS A 102 9.10 5.85 -21.04
C HIS A 102 7.68 6.40 -21.08
N PRO A 103 7.41 7.46 -21.87
CA PRO A 103 6.05 7.91 -22.10
C PRO A 103 5.38 7.03 -23.15
N VAL A 104 4.14 6.60 -22.85
CA VAL A 104 3.31 5.83 -23.80
C VAL A 104 2.08 6.64 -24.16
N ASN A 105 1.96 6.97 -25.45
CA ASN A 105 0.81 7.68 -26.02
C ASN A 105 0.74 7.42 -27.52
N PRO A 106 -0.34 6.79 -28.05
CA PRO A 106 -0.46 6.50 -29.49
C PRO A 106 -0.57 7.74 -30.39
N ASN A 107 -0.84 8.91 -29.80
CA ASN A 107 -1.05 10.17 -30.54
C ASN A 107 0.14 11.15 -30.45
N ALA A 108 1.29 10.69 -29.94
CA ALA A 108 2.46 11.53 -29.80
C ALA A 108 3.74 10.79 -30.17
N GLU A 109 4.63 11.45 -30.92
CA GLU A 109 5.95 10.93 -31.25
C GLU A 109 6.98 11.23 -30.14
N ALA A 110 6.79 12.35 -29.43
CA ALA A 110 7.65 12.77 -28.32
C ALA A 110 6.85 13.53 -27.26
N ILE A 111 7.25 13.36 -25.99
CA ILE A 111 6.70 14.06 -24.81
C ILE A 111 7.86 14.53 -23.94
N PHE A 112 7.91 15.82 -23.63
CA PHE A 112 8.99 16.48 -22.87
C PHE A 112 10.42 16.12 -23.36
N GLY A 113 10.58 15.98 -24.71
CA GLY A 113 11.86 15.65 -25.34
C GLY A 113 12.21 14.16 -25.36
N GLY A 114 11.45 13.30 -24.69
CA GLY A 114 11.59 11.86 -24.73
C GLY A 114 10.76 11.24 -25.86
N LYS A 115 11.27 10.19 -26.53
CA LYS A 115 10.52 9.41 -27.52
C LYS A 115 9.29 8.79 -26.87
N ALA A 116 8.10 9.00 -27.43
CA ALA A 116 6.88 8.34 -26.98
C ALA A 116 6.62 7.06 -27.81
N TYR A 117 6.05 6.06 -27.13
CA TYR A 117 5.71 4.77 -27.75
C TYR A 117 4.19 4.64 -27.89
N PRO A 118 3.68 4.06 -28.98
CA PRO A 118 2.24 3.85 -29.15
C PRO A 118 1.64 2.89 -28.13
N SER A 119 2.37 1.84 -27.75
CA SER A 119 2.01 0.84 -26.75
C SER A 119 3.21 0.53 -25.84
N VAL A 120 2.95 0.03 -24.63
CA VAL A 120 3.98 -0.50 -23.74
C VAL A 120 4.74 -1.67 -24.38
N LEU A 121 4.12 -2.39 -25.30
CA LEU A 121 4.73 -3.50 -26.05
C LEU A 121 5.81 -3.03 -27.02
N ASP A 122 5.76 -1.78 -27.47
CA ASP A 122 6.76 -1.22 -28.41
C ASP A 122 8.02 -0.71 -27.72
N ILE A 123 8.03 -0.64 -26.39
CA ILE A 123 9.21 -0.25 -25.62
C ILE A 123 10.24 -1.39 -25.69
N PRO A 124 11.50 -1.15 -26.15
CA PRO A 124 12.50 -2.20 -26.24
C PRO A 124 13.00 -2.67 -24.86
N ASP A 125 13.03 -1.74 -23.90
CA ASP A 125 13.59 -1.98 -22.56
C ASP A 125 12.64 -2.78 -21.66
N PRO A 126 13.14 -3.49 -20.64
CA PRO A 126 12.31 -4.07 -19.58
C PRO A 126 11.55 -3.00 -18.80
N ILE A 127 10.31 -3.29 -18.44
CA ILE A 127 9.46 -2.39 -17.63
C ILE A 127 9.04 -3.13 -16.36
N ASP A 128 9.40 -2.58 -15.20
CA ASP A 128 9.03 -3.12 -13.89
C ASP A 128 7.67 -2.56 -13.42
N LEU A 129 7.42 -1.27 -13.69
CA LEU A 129 6.25 -0.53 -13.20
C LEU A 129 5.54 0.19 -14.34
N ALA A 130 4.24 -0.02 -14.46
CA ALA A 130 3.35 0.75 -15.33
C ALA A 130 2.52 1.74 -14.51
N ILE A 131 2.50 3.02 -14.91
CA ILE A 131 1.60 4.03 -14.33
C ILE A 131 0.52 4.31 -15.35
N ILE A 132 -0.72 3.93 -15.04
CA ILE A 132 -1.84 3.92 -15.98
C ILE A 132 -2.77 5.11 -15.71
N SER A 133 -2.83 6.03 -16.67
CA SER A 133 -3.65 7.24 -16.64
C SER A 133 -4.43 7.40 -17.93
N VAL A 134 -5.22 6.38 -18.30
CA VAL A 134 -6.06 6.33 -19.50
C VAL A 134 -7.53 6.21 -19.10
N PRO A 135 -8.52 6.48 -19.99
CA PRO A 135 -9.94 6.26 -19.68
C PRO A 135 -10.22 4.85 -19.16
N ALA A 136 -11.16 4.71 -18.21
CA ALA A 136 -11.47 3.44 -17.53
C ALA A 136 -11.79 2.30 -18.52
N ALA A 137 -12.51 2.58 -19.60
CA ALA A 137 -12.83 1.59 -20.61
C ALA A 137 -11.61 0.99 -21.35
N ILE A 138 -10.47 1.69 -21.33
CA ILE A 138 -9.24 1.27 -22.01
C ILE A 138 -8.28 0.57 -21.02
N ALA A 139 -8.36 0.89 -19.74
CA ALA A 139 -7.43 0.41 -18.71
C ALA A 139 -7.28 -1.13 -18.67
N PRO A 140 -8.34 -1.96 -18.77
CA PRO A 140 -8.18 -3.41 -18.76
C PRO A 140 -7.35 -3.95 -19.93
N ARG A 141 -7.52 -3.40 -21.14
CA ARG A 141 -6.70 -3.77 -22.31
C ARG A 141 -5.24 -3.37 -22.10
N VAL A 142 -5.01 -2.16 -21.63
CA VAL A 142 -3.65 -1.67 -21.32
C VAL A 142 -2.96 -2.54 -20.28
N LEU A 143 -3.71 -2.99 -19.27
CA LEU A 143 -3.19 -3.88 -18.24
C LEU A 143 -2.81 -5.26 -18.81
N ASP A 144 -3.58 -5.80 -19.76
CA ASP A 144 -3.22 -7.03 -20.49
C ASP A 144 -1.92 -6.83 -21.30
N GLU A 145 -1.79 -5.70 -22.01
CA GLU A 145 -0.55 -5.36 -22.72
C GLU A 145 0.65 -5.29 -21.76
N CYS A 146 0.46 -4.71 -20.56
CA CYS A 146 1.49 -4.69 -19.49
C CYS A 146 1.85 -6.12 -19.06
N GLY A 147 0.87 -7.01 -18.89
CA GLY A 147 1.11 -8.41 -18.53
C GLY A 147 1.94 -9.14 -19.59
N ARG A 148 1.58 -8.98 -20.86
CA ARG A 148 2.33 -9.55 -22.01
C ARG A 148 3.75 -8.99 -22.11
N LYS A 149 3.98 -7.75 -21.66
CA LYS A 149 5.29 -7.12 -21.56
C LYS A 149 6.13 -7.65 -20.39
N GLY A 150 5.51 -8.32 -19.40
CA GLY A 150 6.17 -8.83 -18.19
C GLY A 150 6.28 -7.79 -17.07
N VAL A 151 5.43 -6.77 -17.08
CA VAL A 151 5.36 -5.75 -16.01
C VAL A 151 4.95 -6.40 -14.69
N ALA A 152 5.71 -6.15 -13.62
CA ALA A 152 5.46 -6.75 -12.31
C ALA A 152 4.47 -5.97 -11.44
N GLY A 153 4.36 -4.66 -11.63
CA GLY A 153 3.47 -3.79 -10.86
C GLY A 153 2.81 -2.72 -11.70
N ALA A 154 1.60 -2.32 -11.33
CA ALA A 154 0.91 -1.21 -11.95
C ALA A 154 0.28 -0.28 -10.91
N VAL A 155 0.42 1.03 -11.14
CA VAL A 155 -0.27 2.09 -10.40
C VAL A 155 -1.38 2.62 -11.29
N ILE A 156 -2.63 2.38 -10.91
CA ILE A 156 -3.79 2.77 -11.72
C ILE A 156 -4.39 4.05 -11.16
N ILE A 157 -4.04 5.16 -11.80
CA ILE A 157 -4.54 6.50 -11.42
C ILE A 157 -6.02 6.65 -11.80
N THR A 158 -6.40 6.01 -12.90
CA THR A 158 -7.72 6.07 -13.49
C THR A 158 -8.82 5.78 -12.48
N ALA A 159 -9.83 6.67 -12.44
CA ALA A 159 -11.09 6.48 -11.74
C ALA A 159 -12.17 5.92 -12.70
N GLY A 160 -13.34 5.54 -12.16
CA GLY A 160 -14.45 4.97 -12.94
C GLY A 160 -14.61 3.47 -12.68
N PHE A 161 -14.23 3.01 -11.50
CA PHE A 161 -14.32 1.62 -11.05
C PHE A 161 -15.29 1.49 -9.84
N ALA A 162 -14.97 0.71 -8.85
CA ALA A 162 -15.88 0.39 -7.74
C ALA A 162 -16.47 1.61 -7.00
N GLU A 163 -15.80 2.76 -7.03
CA GLU A 163 -16.30 4.01 -6.46
C GLU A 163 -17.48 4.62 -7.21
N THR A 164 -17.78 4.15 -8.45
CA THR A 164 -18.91 4.63 -9.25
C THR A 164 -20.17 3.76 -9.13
N GLY A 165 -20.11 2.70 -8.31
CA GLY A 165 -21.23 1.78 -8.07
C GLY A 165 -21.04 0.40 -8.67
N GLU A 166 -22.13 -0.33 -8.88
CA GLU A 166 -22.13 -1.76 -9.20
C GLU A 166 -21.43 -2.07 -10.53
N GLU A 167 -21.72 -1.33 -11.59
CA GLU A 167 -21.06 -1.51 -12.90
C GLU A 167 -19.55 -1.29 -12.80
N GLY A 168 -19.13 -0.25 -12.07
CA GLY A 168 -17.72 0.01 -11.81
C GLY A 168 -17.06 -1.08 -10.97
N ALA A 169 -17.77 -1.67 -10.03
CA ALA A 169 -17.27 -2.80 -9.23
C ALA A 169 -17.04 -4.04 -10.09
N VAL A 170 -17.94 -4.34 -11.04
CA VAL A 170 -17.77 -5.44 -11.99
C VAL A 170 -16.55 -5.18 -12.90
N ALA A 171 -16.39 -3.95 -13.40
CA ALA A 171 -15.23 -3.58 -14.20
C ALA A 171 -13.92 -3.74 -13.42
N GLN A 172 -13.91 -3.34 -12.14
CA GLN A 172 -12.75 -3.54 -11.26
C GLN A 172 -12.43 -5.03 -11.06
N GLN A 173 -13.44 -5.87 -10.83
CA GLN A 173 -13.24 -7.31 -10.67
C GLN A 173 -12.63 -7.94 -11.93
N SER A 174 -13.13 -7.58 -13.11
CA SER A 174 -12.58 -8.04 -14.39
C SER A 174 -11.12 -7.60 -14.58
N MET A 175 -10.81 -6.35 -14.28
CA MET A 175 -9.45 -5.83 -14.32
C MET A 175 -8.53 -6.59 -13.35
N MET A 176 -9.01 -6.90 -12.14
CA MET A 176 -8.25 -7.69 -11.16
C MET A 176 -8.05 -9.14 -11.58
N ALA A 177 -8.97 -9.72 -12.34
CA ALA A 177 -8.78 -11.05 -12.93
C ALA A 177 -7.63 -11.04 -13.95
N THR A 178 -7.55 -10.01 -14.79
CA THR A 178 -6.43 -9.80 -15.73
C THR A 178 -5.10 -9.63 -14.97
N ALA A 179 -5.09 -8.80 -13.92
CA ALA A 179 -3.88 -8.60 -13.11
C ALA A 179 -3.35 -9.91 -12.51
N ARG A 180 -4.26 -10.71 -11.92
CA ARG A 180 -3.90 -12.02 -11.33
C ARG A 180 -3.40 -13.02 -12.38
N HIS A 181 -4.03 -13.05 -13.55
CA HIS A 181 -3.60 -13.93 -14.65
C HIS A 181 -2.14 -13.68 -15.05
N HIS A 182 -1.71 -12.42 -15.05
CA HIS A 182 -0.35 -12.03 -15.40
C HIS A 182 0.59 -11.87 -14.19
N GLY A 183 0.11 -12.05 -12.97
CA GLY A 183 0.90 -11.85 -11.75
C GLY A 183 1.28 -10.39 -11.47
N ILE A 184 0.50 -9.42 -11.96
CA ILE A 184 0.74 -7.99 -11.76
C ILE A 184 0.14 -7.53 -10.43
N ARG A 185 0.95 -6.88 -9.58
CA ARG A 185 0.45 -6.24 -8.36
C ARG A 185 -0.10 -4.83 -8.68
N ILE A 186 -1.21 -4.46 -8.05
CA ILE A 186 -1.94 -3.22 -8.36
C ILE A 186 -1.99 -2.28 -7.16
N VAL A 187 -1.59 -1.00 -7.36
CA VAL A 187 -1.93 0.12 -6.48
C VAL A 187 -3.09 0.89 -7.11
N GLY A 188 -4.13 1.16 -6.34
CA GLY A 188 -5.36 1.78 -6.84
C GLY A 188 -6.46 0.76 -7.11
N PRO A 189 -7.31 0.96 -8.14
CA PRO A 189 -7.45 2.17 -8.98
C PRO A 189 -7.93 3.41 -8.21
N ASN A 190 -8.16 4.52 -8.94
CA ASN A 190 -8.63 5.76 -8.35
C ASN A 190 -7.69 6.28 -7.25
N CYS A 191 -6.40 6.38 -7.57
CA CYS A 191 -5.36 6.79 -6.62
C CYS A 191 -4.57 8.00 -7.15
N MET A 192 -3.78 8.61 -6.28
CA MET A 192 -2.91 9.74 -6.66
C MET A 192 -1.56 9.27 -7.20
N GLY A 193 -1.14 8.07 -6.87
CA GLY A 193 0.17 7.52 -7.22
C GLY A 193 1.02 7.15 -6.04
N VAL A 194 2.32 6.98 -6.30
CA VAL A 194 3.32 6.52 -5.33
C VAL A 194 4.58 7.38 -5.38
N VAL A 195 5.27 7.47 -4.23
CA VAL A 195 6.58 8.13 -4.10
C VAL A 195 7.55 7.18 -3.40
N ASN A 196 8.78 7.18 -3.84
CA ASN A 196 9.93 6.65 -3.09
C ASN A 196 11.08 7.66 -3.22
N THR A 197 11.54 8.20 -2.10
CA THR A 197 12.57 9.23 -2.05
C THR A 197 13.98 8.69 -1.79
N GLU A 198 14.12 7.37 -1.63
CA GLU A 198 15.41 6.69 -1.47
C GLU A 198 16.42 7.14 -2.55
N ASP A 199 17.67 7.43 -2.17
CA ASP A 199 18.70 7.99 -3.08
C ASP A 199 18.92 7.15 -4.33
N GLY A 200 18.82 5.82 -4.23
CA GLY A 200 18.95 4.90 -5.36
C GLY A 200 17.72 4.82 -6.27
N VAL A 201 16.62 5.51 -5.92
CA VAL A 201 15.32 5.44 -6.64
C VAL A 201 14.81 6.82 -7.04
N ARG A 202 14.53 7.71 -6.10
CA ARG A 202 14.03 9.09 -6.28
C ARG A 202 12.81 9.19 -7.21
N MET A 203 11.86 8.27 -7.05
CA MET A 203 10.66 8.22 -7.88
C MET A 203 9.52 9.05 -7.29
N ASN A 204 9.02 10.03 -8.04
CA ASN A 204 7.75 10.72 -7.76
C ASN A 204 6.74 10.40 -8.87
N ALA A 205 6.06 9.27 -8.73
CA ALA A 205 5.02 8.80 -9.63
C ALA A 205 3.63 9.24 -9.15
N THR A 206 3.48 10.52 -8.81
CA THR A 206 2.21 11.16 -8.46
C THR A 206 1.93 12.34 -9.39
N PHE A 207 0.67 12.77 -9.46
CA PHE A 207 0.32 14.02 -10.14
C PHE A 207 0.27 15.22 -9.19
N ALA A 208 0.73 15.06 -7.94
CA ALA A 208 0.77 16.17 -6.98
C ALA A 208 1.75 17.27 -7.46
N PRO A 209 1.41 18.57 -7.28
CA PRO A 209 2.30 19.67 -7.62
C PRO A 209 3.39 19.89 -6.56
N VAL A 210 3.63 18.90 -5.71
CA VAL A 210 4.54 18.97 -4.56
C VAL A 210 5.63 17.93 -4.75
N ARG A 211 6.88 18.32 -4.50
CA ARG A 211 8.02 17.41 -4.45
C ARG A 211 8.31 17.05 -2.99
N PRO A 212 8.04 15.82 -2.55
CA PRO A 212 8.30 15.40 -1.19
C PRO A 212 9.79 15.46 -0.86
N GLN A 213 10.12 15.98 0.33
CA GLN A 213 11.48 15.95 0.84
C GLN A 213 11.85 14.52 1.25
N GLN A 214 13.11 14.15 1.01
CA GLN A 214 13.64 12.87 1.46
C GLN A 214 13.65 12.79 2.99
N GLY A 215 13.29 11.61 3.50
CA GLY A 215 13.32 11.32 4.94
C GLY A 215 12.92 9.91 5.23
N ARG A 216 12.46 9.67 6.45
CA ARG A 216 12.30 8.32 7.00
C ARG A 216 10.85 7.99 7.42
N VAL A 217 9.90 8.77 6.96
CA VAL A 217 8.48 8.59 7.25
C VAL A 217 7.77 7.92 6.08
N GLY A 218 7.24 6.73 6.28
CA GLY A 218 6.33 6.09 5.35
C GLY A 218 4.90 6.60 5.55
N PHE A 219 4.17 6.91 4.48
CA PHE A 219 2.79 7.37 4.54
C PHE A 219 1.88 6.61 3.56
N VAL A 220 0.79 6.05 4.08
CA VAL A 220 -0.31 5.51 3.26
C VAL A 220 -1.56 6.34 3.42
N SER A 221 -2.15 6.77 2.30
CA SER A 221 -3.44 7.43 2.25
C SER A 221 -4.46 6.62 1.45
N GLN A 222 -5.65 6.43 2.00
CA GLN A 222 -6.79 5.88 1.25
C GLN A 222 -7.53 6.95 0.44
N SER A 223 -7.27 8.24 0.70
CA SER A 223 -7.83 9.35 -0.06
C SER A 223 -6.78 9.92 -1.02
N GLY A 224 -7.10 9.94 -2.32
CA GLY A 224 -6.25 10.55 -3.34
C GLY A 224 -6.15 12.07 -3.21
N ALA A 225 -7.29 12.74 -3.10
CA ALA A 225 -7.33 14.21 -2.98
C ALA A 225 -6.61 14.72 -1.73
N LEU A 226 -6.79 14.02 -0.59
CA LEU A 226 -6.13 14.38 0.66
C LEU A 226 -4.62 14.15 0.59
N GLY A 227 -4.15 13.26 -0.26
CA GLY A 227 -2.72 12.98 -0.45
C GLY A 227 -1.92 14.21 -0.88
N ILE A 228 -2.49 15.11 -1.71
CA ILE A 228 -1.84 16.36 -2.11
C ILE A 228 -1.63 17.25 -0.87
N ALA A 229 -2.68 17.45 -0.07
CA ALA A 229 -2.60 18.25 1.14
C ALA A 229 -1.64 17.66 2.18
N ILE A 230 -1.60 16.33 2.29
CA ILE A 230 -0.68 15.58 3.16
C ILE A 230 0.77 15.84 2.76
N LEU A 231 1.12 15.68 1.47
CA LEU A 231 2.49 15.91 1.00
C LEU A 231 2.92 17.37 1.12
N SER A 232 1.99 18.33 0.88
CA SER A 232 2.26 19.75 1.09
C SER A 232 2.56 20.04 2.56
N ALA A 233 1.67 19.61 3.48
CA ALA A 233 1.84 19.81 4.90
C ALA A 233 3.12 19.13 5.45
N ALA A 234 3.48 17.96 4.96
CA ALA A 234 4.73 17.29 5.33
C ALA A 234 5.94 18.15 4.96
N ASN A 235 5.97 18.72 3.75
CA ASN A 235 7.04 19.62 3.31
C ASN A 235 7.11 20.90 4.16
N ASP A 236 5.95 21.55 4.39
CA ASP A 236 5.88 22.81 5.16
C ASP A 236 6.37 22.60 6.61
N LEU A 237 6.18 21.40 7.15
CA LEU A 237 6.60 21.03 8.51
C LEU A 237 8.00 20.39 8.58
N GLY A 238 8.71 20.26 7.46
CA GLY A 238 10.02 19.64 7.40
C GLY A 238 10.02 18.13 7.70
N ILE A 239 8.88 17.46 7.46
CA ILE A 239 8.77 16.00 7.64
C ILE A 239 9.18 15.32 6.33
N GLY A 240 10.35 14.72 6.32
CA GLY A 240 10.83 13.98 5.17
C GLY A 240 10.11 12.63 5.02
N ILE A 241 9.69 12.34 3.80
CA ILE A 241 8.98 11.11 3.43
C ILE A 241 9.99 10.09 2.88
N SER A 242 9.94 8.83 3.30
CA SER A 242 10.65 7.72 2.65
C SER A 242 9.83 7.19 1.48
N THR A 243 8.58 6.80 1.77
CA THR A 243 7.63 6.31 0.78
C THR A 243 6.24 6.89 1.03
N PHE A 244 5.52 7.22 -0.04
CA PHE A 244 4.11 7.61 0.01
C PHE A 244 3.32 6.74 -0.97
N LEU A 245 2.17 6.21 -0.53
CA LEU A 245 1.26 5.48 -1.40
C LEU A 245 -0.17 6.00 -1.19
N SER A 246 -0.80 6.41 -2.29
CA SER A 246 -2.25 6.58 -2.35
C SER A 246 -2.84 5.27 -2.85
N VAL A 247 -3.62 4.57 -2.01
CA VAL A 247 -4.11 3.23 -2.36
C VAL A 247 -5.50 3.24 -3.01
N GLY A 248 -6.18 4.38 -3.07
CA GLY A 248 -7.48 4.54 -3.74
C GLY A 248 -8.49 3.49 -3.30
N ASN A 249 -9.06 2.75 -4.27
CA ASN A 249 -10.04 1.68 -4.01
C ASN A 249 -9.45 0.44 -3.31
N LYS A 250 -8.13 0.32 -3.19
CA LYS A 250 -7.43 -0.84 -2.56
C LYS A 250 -7.81 -2.19 -3.19
N ALA A 251 -7.84 -2.26 -4.51
CA ALA A 251 -8.27 -3.48 -5.19
C ALA A 251 -7.32 -4.68 -4.95
N ASP A 252 -6.02 -4.41 -4.71
CA ASP A 252 -4.98 -5.39 -4.36
C ASP A 252 -4.13 -4.87 -3.20
N ILE A 253 -3.15 -4.01 -3.48
CA ILE A 253 -2.23 -3.48 -2.46
C ILE A 253 -2.98 -2.57 -1.49
N SER A 254 -2.81 -2.81 -0.22
CA SER A 254 -3.45 -2.13 0.90
C SER A 254 -2.43 -1.69 1.95
N GLY A 255 -2.89 -0.99 2.99
CA GLY A 255 -2.04 -0.67 4.14
C GLY A 255 -1.41 -1.88 4.82
N ASN A 256 -2.04 -3.06 4.73
CA ASN A 256 -1.49 -4.30 5.28
C ASN A 256 -0.19 -4.74 4.59
N ASP A 257 -0.15 -4.60 3.27
CA ASP A 257 1.01 -4.99 2.47
C ASP A 257 2.17 -4.00 2.69
N ILE A 258 1.83 -2.72 2.81
CA ILE A 258 2.80 -1.66 3.06
C ILE A 258 3.40 -1.74 4.47
N ILE A 259 2.62 -2.07 5.49
CA ILE A 259 3.15 -2.31 6.85
C ILE A 259 4.18 -3.44 6.83
N GLN A 260 3.94 -4.52 6.08
CA GLN A 260 4.89 -5.63 5.94
C GLN A 260 6.18 -5.19 5.22
N PHE A 261 6.07 -4.36 4.20
CA PHE A 261 7.23 -3.77 3.54
C PHE A 261 8.03 -2.85 4.49
N TRP A 262 7.38 -1.91 5.16
CA TRP A 262 8.05 -0.99 6.08
C TRP A 262 8.71 -1.68 7.28
N GLU A 263 8.22 -2.83 7.69
CA GLU A 263 8.79 -3.57 8.82
C GLU A 263 10.26 -3.94 8.57
N THR A 264 10.60 -4.32 7.34
CA THR A 264 11.94 -4.71 6.93
C THR A 264 12.69 -3.63 6.16
N ASP A 265 12.01 -2.56 5.76
CA ASP A 265 12.61 -1.47 4.99
C ASP A 265 13.54 -0.62 5.88
N PRO A 266 14.84 -0.53 5.56
CA PRO A 266 15.79 0.27 6.34
C PRO A 266 15.58 1.78 6.19
N GLU A 267 14.89 2.22 5.14
CA GLU A 267 14.65 3.64 4.85
C GLU A 267 13.41 4.20 5.56
N THR A 268 12.60 3.35 6.19
CA THR A 268 11.38 3.77 6.90
C THR A 268 11.50 3.49 8.38
N ASP A 269 11.44 4.53 9.22
CA ASP A 269 11.47 4.42 10.69
C ASP A 269 10.08 4.58 11.33
N ILE A 270 9.17 5.29 10.67
CA ILE A 270 7.85 5.63 11.19
C ILE A 270 6.81 5.36 10.11
N GLY A 271 5.73 4.68 10.46
CA GLY A 271 4.58 4.50 9.58
C GLY A 271 3.43 5.46 9.95
N LEU A 272 2.89 6.16 8.95
CA LEU A 272 1.69 7.00 9.07
C LEU A 272 0.58 6.44 8.19
N LEU A 273 -0.61 6.30 8.73
CA LEU A 273 -1.76 5.82 7.99
C LEU A 273 -2.95 6.78 8.11
N TYR A 274 -3.51 7.18 6.96
CA TYR A 274 -4.85 7.72 6.88
C TYR A 274 -5.80 6.63 6.38
N LEU A 275 -6.69 6.15 7.24
CA LEU A 275 -7.55 5.00 6.99
C LEU A 275 -9.04 5.37 6.99
N GLU A 276 -9.77 4.89 6.00
CA GLU A 276 -11.23 4.83 5.97
C GLU A 276 -11.73 3.44 6.42
N SER A 277 -10.99 2.39 6.06
CA SER A 277 -11.26 1.01 6.46
C SER A 277 -9.97 0.18 6.54
N PHE A 278 -9.99 -0.91 7.32
CA PHE A 278 -8.80 -1.78 7.53
C PHE A 278 -8.65 -2.89 6.49
N GLY A 279 -9.69 -3.16 5.66
CA GLY A 279 -9.78 -4.40 4.92
C GLY A 279 -10.03 -5.58 5.87
N ASN A 280 -9.07 -6.48 6.05
CA ASN A 280 -9.15 -7.57 7.03
C ASN A 280 -8.64 -7.12 8.41
N PRO A 281 -9.51 -6.89 9.42
CA PRO A 281 -9.10 -6.38 10.72
C PRO A 281 -8.17 -7.32 11.50
N ARG A 282 -8.33 -8.64 11.32
CA ARG A 282 -7.48 -9.64 12.00
C ARG A 282 -6.06 -9.61 11.45
N LYS A 283 -5.92 -9.56 10.10
CA LYS A 283 -4.61 -9.41 9.44
C LYS A 283 -3.97 -8.09 9.85
N PHE A 284 -4.72 -6.98 9.80
CA PHE A 284 -4.24 -5.66 10.22
C PHE A 284 -3.74 -5.66 11.67
N ALA A 285 -4.53 -6.17 12.63
CA ALA A 285 -4.14 -6.20 14.04
C ALA A 285 -2.85 -7.01 14.29
N ARG A 286 -2.70 -8.14 13.60
CA ARG A 286 -1.50 -8.99 13.70
C ARG A 286 -0.27 -8.26 13.18
N LEU A 287 -0.36 -7.68 11.98
CA LEU A 287 0.74 -6.98 11.33
C LEU A 287 1.14 -5.73 12.10
N ALA A 288 0.15 -4.91 12.49
CA ALA A 288 0.40 -3.69 13.25
C ALA A 288 1.07 -4.00 14.60
N ARG A 289 0.60 -5.04 15.34
CA ARG A 289 1.23 -5.46 16.60
C ARG A 289 2.69 -5.89 16.44
N ARG A 290 3.03 -6.48 15.30
CA ARG A 290 4.41 -6.89 15.00
C ARG A 290 5.25 -5.67 14.67
N PHE A 291 4.77 -4.79 13.79
CA PHE A 291 5.42 -3.54 13.39
C PHE A 291 5.70 -2.61 14.57
N THR A 292 4.72 -2.41 15.45
CA THR A 292 4.84 -1.48 16.59
C THR A 292 5.80 -1.91 17.68
N ARG A 293 6.35 -3.13 17.60
CA ARG A 293 7.43 -3.58 18.49
C ARG A 293 8.77 -2.92 18.18
N THR A 294 8.97 -2.47 16.95
CA THR A 294 10.23 -1.94 16.44
C THR A 294 10.13 -0.52 15.91
N LYS A 295 9.00 -0.16 15.30
CA LYS A 295 8.78 1.13 14.64
C LYS A 295 7.42 1.71 15.05
N PRO A 296 7.32 3.02 15.33
CA PRO A 296 6.05 3.67 15.61
C PRO A 296 5.09 3.59 14.42
N LEU A 297 3.80 3.34 14.70
CA LEU A 297 2.71 3.41 13.74
C LEU A 297 1.66 4.39 14.25
N VAL A 298 1.45 5.48 13.50
CA VAL A 298 0.47 6.53 13.84
C VAL A 298 -0.69 6.48 12.87
N VAL A 299 -1.91 6.51 13.37
CA VAL A 299 -3.11 6.31 12.55
C VAL A 299 -4.17 7.38 12.81
N VAL A 300 -4.63 8.00 11.73
CA VAL A 300 -5.91 8.73 11.69
C VAL A 300 -6.93 7.85 11.00
N LYS A 301 -8.06 7.60 11.66
CA LYS A 301 -9.20 6.90 11.06
C LYS A 301 -10.36 7.86 10.83
N SER A 302 -10.84 7.97 9.58
CA SER A 302 -12.06 8.69 9.23
C SER A 302 -13.31 7.84 9.50
N GLY A 303 -14.49 8.44 9.39
CA GLY A 303 -15.76 7.74 9.59
C GLY A 303 -16.01 7.32 11.05
N ARG A 304 -15.61 8.16 12.03
CA ARG A 304 -15.76 7.89 13.47
C ARG A 304 -17.17 8.18 13.99
N THR A 305 -17.81 9.19 13.46
CA THR A 305 -19.20 9.58 13.80
C THR A 305 -20.17 8.93 12.83
N GLU A 306 -21.45 8.85 13.21
CA GLU A 306 -22.50 8.36 12.30
C GLU A 306 -22.55 9.18 10.99
N ALA A 307 -22.38 10.50 11.06
CA ALA A 307 -22.34 11.36 9.89
C ALA A 307 -21.12 11.05 9.01
N GLY A 308 -19.94 10.92 9.62
CA GLY A 308 -18.70 10.53 8.92
C GLY A 308 -18.77 9.13 8.34
N ALA A 309 -19.42 8.18 9.04
CA ALA A 309 -19.63 6.82 8.56
C ALA A 309 -20.55 6.79 7.34
N ARG A 310 -21.62 7.57 7.31
CA ARG A 310 -22.49 7.75 6.12
C ARG A 310 -21.73 8.34 4.95
N GLY A 311 -20.86 9.35 5.18
CA GLY A 311 -19.99 9.91 4.16
C GLY A 311 -18.99 8.89 3.62
N ALA A 312 -18.34 8.11 4.49
CA ALA A 312 -17.39 7.08 4.10
C ALA A 312 -18.06 5.91 3.36
N SER A 313 -19.27 5.50 3.72
CA SER A 313 -20.01 4.41 3.05
C SER A 313 -20.47 4.79 1.64
N SER A 314 -20.68 6.07 1.35
CA SER A 314 -20.97 6.56 -0.01
C SER A 314 -19.71 6.64 -0.88
N HIS A 315 -18.53 6.72 -0.27
CA HIS A 315 -17.24 6.79 -0.97
C HIS A 315 -16.54 5.44 -1.17
N THR A 316 -16.77 4.51 -0.23
CA THR A 316 -16.20 3.17 -0.30
C THR A 316 -17.28 2.19 0.08
N ALA A 317 -17.48 1.14 -0.71
CA ALA A 317 -18.43 0.05 -0.42
C ALA A 317 -18.09 -0.75 0.86
N ALA A 318 -17.17 -0.24 1.69
CA ALA A 318 -16.71 -0.87 2.92
C ALA A 318 -17.63 -0.51 4.10
N MET A 319 -18.14 -1.51 4.79
CA MET A 319 -18.89 -1.33 6.04
C MET A 319 -18.05 -0.56 7.07
N ALA A 320 -18.60 0.55 7.59
CA ALA A 320 -18.00 1.31 8.66
C ALA A 320 -17.89 0.43 9.92
N SER A 321 -16.68 0.11 10.36
CA SER A 321 -16.46 -0.56 11.63
C SER A 321 -16.77 0.38 12.80
N SER A 322 -17.37 -0.15 13.88
CA SER A 322 -17.59 0.62 15.10
C SER A 322 -16.30 1.29 15.57
N ASP A 323 -16.35 2.58 15.90
CA ASP A 323 -15.17 3.33 16.36
C ASP A 323 -14.59 2.77 17.67
N VAL A 324 -15.44 2.23 18.54
CA VAL A 324 -15.05 1.56 19.79
C VAL A 324 -14.19 0.30 19.50
N LEU A 325 -14.60 -0.50 18.50
CA LEU A 325 -13.86 -1.68 18.09
C LEU A 325 -12.51 -1.29 17.48
N ALA A 326 -12.49 -0.24 16.64
CA ALA A 326 -11.28 0.29 16.05
C ALA A 326 -10.31 0.81 17.13
N ALA A 327 -10.80 1.58 18.11
CA ALA A 327 -10.00 2.09 19.23
C ALA A 327 -9.39 0.94 20.07
N THR A 328 -10.16 -0.09 20.32
CA THR A 328 -9.70 -1.26 21.07
C THR A 328 -8.61 -2.01 20.31
N LEU A 329 -8.82 -2.23 19.00
CA LEU A 329 -7.84 -2.87 18.11
C LEU A 329 -6.52 -2.07 18.08
N PHE A 330 -6.59 -0.75 17.91
CA PHE A 330 -5.41 0.11 17.88
C PHE A 330 -4.63 0.05 19.18
N ARG A 331 -5.31 0.14 20.33
CA ARG A 331 -4.67 0.02 21.65
C ARG A 331 -3.97 -1.32 21.83
N GLN A 332 -4.63 -2.42 21.47
CA GLN A 332 -4.05 -3.77 21.56
C GLN A 332 -2.87 -3.99 20.61
N ALA A 333 -2.86 -3.29 19.49
CA ALA A 333 -1.80 -3.36 18.50
C ALA A 333 -0.64 -2.38 18.78
N GLY A 334 -0.69 -1.55 19.83
CA GLY A 334 0.34 -0.56 20.13
C GLY A 334 0.37 0.62 19.16
N ILE A 335 -0.73 0.87 18.44
CA ILE A 335 -0.85 1.97 17.48
C ILE A 335 -1.11 3.27 18.23
N ILE A 336 -0.41 4.32 17.82
CA ILE A 336 -0.68 5.70 18.26
C ILE A 336 -1.87 6.22 17.43
N ARG A 337 -3.05 6.20 18.02
CA ARG A 337 -4.24 6.77 17.41
C ARG A 337 -4.32 8.26 17.65
N VAL A 338 -4.58 9.01 16.60
CA VAL A 338 -4.86 10.46 16.64
C VAL A 338 -6.16 10.77 15.90
N ASP A 339 -6.75 11.93 16.18
CA ASP A 339 -8.08 12.26 15.70
C ASP A 339 -8.08 13.16 14.47
N THR A 340 -6.99 13.88 14.23
CA THR A 340 -6.84 14.85 13.13
C THR A 340 -5.51 14.66 12.42
N LEU A 341 -5.42 15.14 11.18
CA LEU A 341 -4.15 15.21 10.44
C LEU A 341 -3.13 16.11 11.12
N GLU A 342 -3.57 17.20 11.74
CA GLU A 342 -2.69 18.08 12.51
C GLU A 342 -2.01 17.33 13.65
N GLN A 343 -2.78 16.54 14.43
CA GLN A 343 -2.22 15.70 15.48
C GLN A 343 -1.28 14.64 14.91
N LEU A 344 -1.63 14.04 13.75
CA LEU A 344 -0.77 13.07 13.07
C LEU A 344 0.61 13.68 12.77
N PHE A 345 0.62 14.88 12.18
CA PHE A 345 1.87 15.57 11.85
C PHE A 345 2.63 16.04 13.10
N ASN A 346 1.94 16.48 14.14
CA ASN A 346 2.58 16.87 15.40
C ASN A 346 3.30 15.66 16.04
N VAL A 347 2.66 14.49 16.08
CA VAL A 347 3.29 13.25 16.55
C VAL A 347 4.46 12.86 15.64
N ALA A 348 4.27 12.90 14.31
CA ALA A 348 5.34 12.59 13.37
C ALA A 348 6.58 13.49 13.56
N ARG A 349 6.38 14.80 13.77
CA ARG A 349 7.48 15.76 14.06
C ARG A 349 8.27 15.39 15.31
N VAL A 350 7.57 15.01 16.37
CA VAL A 350 8.25 14.58 17.61
C VAL A 350 9.06 13.33 17.34
N LEU A 351 8.46 12.33 16.69
CA LEU A 351 9.12 11.05 16.43
C LEU A 351 10.30 11.14 15.45
N THR A 352 10.27 12.11 14.50
CA THR A 352 11.36 12.28 13.53
C THR A 352 12.53 13.10 14.07
N HIS A 353 12.29 14.05 15.01
CA HIS A 353 13.30 14.98 15.48
C HIS A 353 13.82 14.70 16.90
N GLN A 354 13.22 13.72 17.57
CA GLN A 354 13.57 13.36 18.94
C GLN A 354 13.89 11.85 19.02
N PRO A 355 14.84 11.43 19.85
CA PRO A 355 15.04 10.02 20.13
C PRO A 355 13.81 9.45 20.85
N LEU A 356 13.47 8.21 20.53
CA LEU A 356 12.37 7.53 21.21
C LEU A 356 12.70 7.38 22.70
N PRO A 357 11.78 7.73 23.62
CA PRO A 357 12.02 7.63 25.05
C PRO A 357 12.20 6.17 25.46
N THR A 358 13.21 5.91 26.27
CA THR A 358 13.50 4.57 26.82
C THR A 358 12.69 4.22 28.07
N GLY A 359 11.87 5.16 28.56
CA GLY A 359 11.06 4.99 29.77
C GLY A 359 9.88 5.94 29.83
N ARG A 360 9.12 5.86 30.93
CA ARG A 360 7.87 6.62 31.12
C ARG A 360 8.04 7.91 31.95
N ARG A 361 9.26 8.21 32.39
CA ARG A 361 9.52 9.38 33.24
C ARG A 361 9.81 10.59 32.35
N VAL A 362 9.04 11.67 32.56
CA VAL A 362 9.15 12.94 31.84
C VAL A 362 9.53 14.03 32.84
N ALA A 363 10.48 14.88 32.47
CA ALA A 363 10.78 16.10 33.21
C ALA A 363 10.20 17.32 32.46
N ILE A 364 9.44 18.13 33.16
CA ILE A 364 8.90 19.40 32.59
C ILE A 364 9.82 20.52 33.10
N VAL A 365 10.49 21.19 32.15
CA VAL A 365 11.37 22.33 32.46
C VAL A 365 10.79 23.58 31.78
N GLY A 366 10.48 24.58 32.57
CA GLY A 366 9.89 25.82 32.09
C GLY A 366 10.18 26.99 33.00
N ASN A 367 9.97 28.21 32.52
CA ASN A 367 10.12 29.46 33.26
C ASN A 367 8.81 29.99 33.85
N SER A 368 7.71 29.21 33.75
CA SER A 368 6.37 29.62 34.21
C SER A 368 5.62 28.42 34.81
N GLY A 369 4.95 28.64 35.95
CA GLY A 369 4.22 27.60 36.66
C GLY A 369 2.97 27.13 35.95
N GLY A 370 2.16 28.06 35.36
CA GLY A 370 0.91 27.71 34.70
C GLY A 370 1.04 26.72 33.56
N PRO A 371 1.88 26.97 32.55
CA PRO A 371 2.13 26.01 31.47
C PRO A 371 2.67 24.66 31.96
N GLY A 372 3.52 24.68 33.01
CA GLY A 372 4.06 23.46 33.63
C GLY A 372 2.96 22.57 34.23
N ILE A 373 2.00 23.18 34.94
CA ILE A 373 0.84 22.46 35.51
C ILE A 373 -0.03 21.87 34.40
N LEU A 374 -0.39 22.66 33.38
CA LEU A 374 -1.19 22.18 32.25
C LEU A 374 -0.51 21.02 31.50
N THR A 375 0.82 21.06 31.38
CA THR A 375 1.58 19.97 30.75
C THR A 375 1.59 18.71 31.62
N ALA A 376 1.57 18.87 32.95
CA ALA A 376 1.55 17.73 33.88
C ALA A 376 0.16 17.06 33.93
N ASP A 377 -0.91 17.82 33.66
CA ASP A 377 -2.29 17.30 33.59
C ASP A 377 -2.61 16.60 32.28
N ALA A 378 -1.84 16.84 31.21
CA ALA A 378 -2.04 16.28 29.88
C ALA A 378 -1.45 14.87 29.75
#